data_f7ae7416d18999ca8f8d4bf0d3e03cce
#
_entry.id   f7ae7416d18999ca8f8d4bf0d3e03cce
#
_cell.length_a   1.000
_cell.length_b   1.000
_cell.length_c   1.000
_cell.angle_alpha   90.00
_cell.angle_beta   90.00
_cell.angle_gamma   90.00
#
_symmetry.space_group_name_H-M   'P 1'
#
loop_
_entity.id
_entity.type
_entity.pdbx_description
1 polymer ?
#
loop_
_entity_poly.entity_id
_entity_poly.type
_entity_poly.pdbx_seq_one_letter_code
_entity_poly.pdbx_strand_id
1 'polypeptide(L)'
;MKLICSKANLLKGVNIVSKAVPTRTTMAILECILIDASANEIKLMANDMELGIETIIDGTIEERGIIALDAKIFSEIVRKLPDNDVIIETDASFKTVISCEKAKFNIIGKSGDDFSYIPYVERNESIVLSQFTLKEVIRQTIFSIADNDNNKLMTGELFEIEENKLRVVSLDGHRISIRYIEMKNHYDSKKVVVPGKTLQEISKIIPGSADEDVVIYITNNHIVFEFENNTVVSRLIEGEYFKIDQMLSSDYDTKVRINKRELLDCIDRATLLVKEGDKKPIIMNITDGNMELRINSFIGSMNEDIDIDKDGKDIMIGFNPKFFIDALRVIDEEEVNLYMVNPKAPCFIKDDEGKFIYLILPVNFNTAAN
;
A
#
# COMPACT_ATOMS: atom_id res chain seq x y z
N MET A 1 5.36 -32.87 16.92
CA MET A 1 6.22 -31.91 16.20
C MET A 1 7.23 -31.30 17.15
N LYS A 2 8.49 -31.22 16.75
CA LYS A 2 9.53 -30.51 17.52
C LYS A 2 10.48 -29.76 16.58
N LEU A 3 10.66 -28.48 16.80
CA LEU A 3 11.56 -27.65 16.00
C LEU A 3 12.35 -26.67 16.88
N ILE A 4 13.50 -26.24 16.36
CA ILE A 4 14.41 -25.30 16.99
C ILE A 4 14.78 -24.23 15.95
N CYS A 5 14.60 -22.97 16.29
CA CYS A 5 15.00 -21.86 15.44
C CYS A 5 15.43 -20.65 16.29
N SER A 6 16.23 -19.75 15.72
CA SER A 6 16.58 -18.53 16.44
C SER A 6 15.33 -17.64 16.63
N LYS A 7 15.24 -16.93 17.76
CA LYS A 7 14.18 -15.96 17.99
C LYS A 7 14.11 -14.93 16.86
N ALA A 8 15.24 -14.49 16.33
CA ALA A 8 15.30 -13.49 15.27
C ALA A 8 14.58 -13.97 14.00
N ASN A 9 14.87 -15.21 13.54
CA ASN A 9 14.22 -15.81 12.36
C ASN A 9 12.72 -16.03 12.61
N LEU A 10 12.38 -16.55 13.78
CA LEU A 10 10.98 -16.77 14.15
C LEU A 10 10.19 -15.48 14.22
N LEU A 11 10.74 -14.42 14.83
CA LEU A 11 10.10 -13.12 14.92
C LEU A 11 9.93 -12.46 13.55
N LYS A 12 10.97 -12.54 12.68
CA LYS A 12 10.87 -12.06 11.29
C LYS A 12 9.71 -12.76 10.57
N GLY A 13 9.67 -14.07 10.61
CA GLY A 13 8.63 -14.86 9.94
C GLY A 13 7.24 -14.59 10.49
N VAL A 14 7.06 -14.56 11.80
CA VAL A 14 5.78 -14.25 12.46
C VAL A 14 5.29 -12.85 12.08
N ASN A 15 6.16 -11.83 12.08
CA ASN A 15 5.81 -10.47 11.69
C ASN A 15 5.35 -10.37 10.23
N ILE A 16 5.95 -11.17 9.34
CA ILE A 16 5.59 -11.23 7.92
C ILE A 16 4.20 -11.84 7.76
N VAL A 17 3.98 -13.06 8.23
CA VAL A 17 2.72 -13.76 7.99
C VAL A 17 1.55 -13.16 8.75
N SER A 18 1.80 -12.51 9.90
CA SER A 18 0.75 -11.82 10.67
C SER A 18 0.00 -10.74 9.86
N LYS A 19 0.57 -10.27 8.75
CA LYS A 19 -0.08 -9.31 7.86
C LYS A 19 -1.28 -9.89 7.10
N ALA A 20 -1.34 -11.22 6.97
CA ALA A 20 -2.46 -11.93 6.37
C ALA A 20 -3.48 -12.44 7.40
N VAL A 21 -3.26 -12.24 8.70
CA VAL A 21 -4.23 -12.61 9.73
C VAL A 21 -5.38 -11.59 9.72
N PRO A 22 -6.65 -12.02 9.58
CA PRO A 22 -7.77 -11.10 9.55
C PRO A 22 -8.02 -10.44 10.92
N THR A 23 -8.40 -9.17 10.92
CA THR A 23 -8.77 -8.45 12.15
C THR A 23 -10.13 -8.90 12.70
N ARG A 24 -11.01 -9.44 11.86
CA ARG A 24 -12.32 -10.00 12.19
C ARG A 24 -12.62 -11.15 11.27
N THR A 25 -13.02 -12.30 11.82
CA THR A 25 -13.42 -13.47 11.06
C THR A 25 -14.42 -14.28 11.86
N THR A 26 -15.27 -15.03 11.16
CA THR A 26 -16.15 -16.07 11.77
C THR A 26 -15.46 -17.45 11.80
N MET A 27 -14.33 -17.58 11.13
CA MET A 27 -13.55 -18.82 11.05
C MET A 27 -12.38 -18.76 12.01
N ALA A 28 -12.52 -19.33 13.19
CA ALA A 28 -11.51 -19.26 14.25
C ALA A 28 -10.12 -19.82 13.86
N ILE A 29 -10.03 -20.63 12.80
CA ILE A 29 -8.75 -21.15 12.31
C ILE A 29 -7.94 -20.06 11.59
N LEU A 30 -8.59 -19.08 10.96
CA LEU A 30 -7.91 -17.97 10.26
C LEU A 30 -7.30 -16.94 11.24
N GLU A 31 -7.69 -16.98 12.53
CA GLU A 31 -7.02 -16.19 13.58
C GLU A 31 -5.65 -16.76 13.97
N CYS A 32 -5.26 -17.88 13.36
CA CYS A 32 -4.03 -18.58 13.69
C CYS A 32 -2.94 -18.37 12.63
N ILE A 33 -1.69 -18.51 13.07
CA ILE A 33 -0.54 -18.76 12.20
C ILE A 33 -0.33 -20.27 12.17
N LEU A 34 -0.27 -20.83 10.96
CA LEU A 34 0.12 -22.22 10.74
C LEU A 34 1.65 -22.33 10.78
N ILE A 35 2.15 -23.29 11.52
CA ILE A 35 3.55 -23.74 11.49
C ILE A 35 3.53 -25.12 10.83
N ASP A 36 4.09 -25.23 9.65
CA ASP A 36 4.22 -26.46 8.89
C ASP A 36 5.68 -26.91 8.82
N ALA A 37 6.00 -27.94 9.54
CA ALA A 37 7.29 -28.64 9.54
C ALA A 37 7.14 -30.11 9.07
N SER A 38 6.18 -30.38 8.19
CA SER A 38 5.92 -31.72 7.65
C SER A 38 6.93 -32.19 6.60
N ALA A 39 7.59 -31.22 5.93
CA ALA A 39 8.65 -31.45 4.95
C ALA A 39 10.04 -31.18 5.57
N ASN A 40 11.00 -30.73 4.78
CA ASN A 40 12.36 -30.40 5.22
C ASN A 40 12.56 -28.91 5.53
N GLU A 41 11.49 -28.11 5.46
CA GLU A 41 11.49 -26.68 5.67
C GLU A 41 10.49 -26.32 6.76
N ILE A 42 10.78 -25.28 7.52
CA ILE A 42 9.84 -24.71 8.47
C ILE A 42 9.11 -23.57 7.78
N LYS A 43 7.83 -23.79 7.49
CA LYS A 43 6.96 -22.79 6.86
C LYS A 43 6.03 -22.19 7.88
N LEU A 44 5.90 -20.87 7.85
CA LEU A 44 4.85 -20.13 8.53
C LEU A 44 3.85 -19.63 7.52
N MET A 45 2.57 -19.76 7.82
CA MET A 45 1.49 -19.31 6.95
C MET A 45 0.39 -18.59 7.71
N ALA A 46 -0.22 -17.62 7.07
CA ALA A 46 -1.51 -17.05 7.46
C ALA A 46 -2.31 -16.65 6.21
N ASN A 47 -3.63 -16.64 6.29
CA ASN A 47 -4.48 -16.14 5.23
C ASN A 47 -5.84 -15.68 5.77
N ASP A 48 -6.51 -14.80 5.00
CA ASP A 48 -7.86 -14.33 5.29
C ASP A 48 -8.86 -14.70 4.17
N MET A 49 -8.52 -15.66 3.30
CA MET A 49 -9.22 -16.12 2.09
C MET A 49 -9.08 -15.19 0.87
N GLU A 50 -8.63 -13.96 1.03
CA GLU A 50 -8.35 -13.01 -0.04
C GLU A 50 -6.83 -12.79 -0.20
N LEU A 51 -6.11 -12.72 0.93
CA LEU A 51 -4.69 -12.53 1.04
C LEU A 51 -4.08 -13.67 1.84
N GLY A 52 -3.13 -14.40 1.26
CA GLY A 52 -2.32 -15.42 1.93
C GLY A 52 -0.85 -15.05 1.89
N ILE A 53 -0.15 -15.27 2.98
CA ILE A 53 1.30 -15.06 3.09
C ILE A 53 1.95 -16.32 3.67
N GLU A 54 2.96 -16.80 2.96
CA GLU A 54 3.83 -17.89 3.38
C GLU A 54 5.26 -17.36 3.50
N THR A 55 5.99 -17.82 4.51
CA THR A 55 7.43 -17.57 4.64
C THR A 55 8.15 -18.83 5.12
N ILE A 56 9.35 -19.06 4.60
CA ILE A 56 10.25 -20.14 5.07
C ILE A 56 11.25 -19.52 6.02
N ILE A 57 11.42 -20.12 7.19
CA ILE A 57 12.41 -19.70 8.19
C ILE A 57 13.47 -20.78 8.40
N ASP A 58 14.69 -20.34 8.70
CA ASP A 58 15.79 -21.25 9.03
C ASP A 58 15.60 -21.82 10.43
N GLY A 59 15.85 -23.13 10.55
CA GLY A 59 15.78 -23.85 11.81
C GLY A 59 16.01 -25.35 11.62
N THR A 60 15.96 -26.09 12.70
CA THR A 60 16.13 -27.56 12.74
C THR A 60 14.80 -28.20 13.07
N ILE A 61 14.40 -29.20 12.30
CA ILE A 61 13.22 -30.03 12.56
C ILE A 61 13.72 -31.34 13.19
N GLU A 62 13.42 -31.53 14.49
CA GLU A 62 13.69 -32.76 15.18
C GLU A 62 12.56 -33.78 15.00
N GLU A 63 11.32 -33.32 15.06
CA GLU A 63 10.12 -34.11 14.81
C GLU A 63 9.17 -33.36 13.88
N ARG A 64 8.76 -33.98 12.79
CA ARG A 64 7.86 -33.44 11.80
C ARG A 64 6.46 -33.25 12.36
N GLY A 65 5.72 -32.28 11.83
CA GLY A 65 4.31 -32.04 12.15
C GLY A 65 3.83 -30.68 11.76
N ILE A 66 2.57 -30.45 12.04
CA ILE A 66 1.84 -29.22 11.68
C ILE A 66 1.03 -28.76 12.89
N ILE A 67 1.00 -27.46 13.16
CA ILE A 67 0.19 -26.86 14.23
C ILE A 67 -0.27 -25.45 13.84
N ALA A 68 -1.49 -25.09 14.19
CA ALA A 68 -2.02 -23.75 14.08
C ALA A 68 -2.10 -23.10 15.47
N LEU A 69 -1.41 -21.97 15.67
CA LEU A 69 -1.35 -21.24 16.93
C LEU A 69 -2.04 -19.89 16.79
N ASP A 70 -2.79 -19.46 17.82
CA ASP A 70 -3.38 -18.13 17.86
C ASP A 70 -2.33 -17.07 17.56
N ALA A 71 -2.55 -16.30 16.48
CA ALA A 71 -1.57 -15.37 15.94
C ALA A 71 -1.20 -14.26 16.92
N LYS A 72 -2.18 -13.75 17.67
CA LYS A 72 -1.97 -12.67 18.63
C LYS A 72 -1.12 -13.14 19.82
N ILE A 73 -1.51 -14.26 20.42
CA ILE A 73 -0.81 -14.86 21.56
C ILE A 73 0.60 -15.29 21.14
N PHE A 74 0.73 -15.98 20.01
CA PHE A 74 2.00 -16.46 19.52
C PHE A 74 2.96 -15.31 19.19
N SER A 75 2.50 -14.27 18.50
CA SER A 75 3.31 -13.08 18.19
C SER A 75 3.78 -12.35 19.45
N GLU A 76 2.92 -12.20 20.47
CA GLU A 76 3.28 -11.57 21.75
C GLU A 76 4.31 -12.39 22.53
N ILE A 77 4.18 -13.73 22.54
CA ILE A 77 5.17 -14.61 23.16
C ILE A 77 6.52 -14.43 22.47
N VAL A 78 6.58 -14.63 21.13
CA VAL A 78 7.83 -14.56 20.38
C VAL A 78 8.52 -13.21 20.55
N ARG A 79 7.77 -12.13 20.55
CA ARG A 79 8.32 -10.77 20.74
C ARG A 79 9.02 -10.60 22.09
N LYS A 80 8.49 -11.24 23.15
CA LYS A 80 8.96 -11.09 24.55
C LYS A 80 9.98 -12.14 24.98
N LEU A 81 10.25 -13.18 24.17
CA LEU A 81 11.29 -14.17 24.45
C LEU A 81 12.68 -13.51 24.52
N PRO A 82 13.62 -14.09 25.30
CA PRO A 82 15.05 -13.75 25.22
C PRO A 82 15.61 -13.92 23.80
N ASP A 83 16.71 -13.26 23.50
CA ASP A 83 17.35 -13.32 22.19
C ASP A 83 18.28 -14.56 22.09
N ASN A 84 17.67 -15.73 21.94
CA ASN A 84 18.34 -17.02 21.85
C ASN A 84 17.49 -18.01 21.04
N ASP A 85 17.91 -19.28 20.98
CA ASP A 85 17.16 -20.34 20.30
C ASP A 85 15.81 -20.61 20.98
N VAL A 86 14.78 -20.74 20.19
CA VAL A 86 13.41 -21.06 20.60
C VAL A 86 13.12 -22.52 20.20
N ILE A 87 12.64 -23.28 21.16
CA ILE A 87 12.17 -24.65 20.96
C ILE A 87 10.65 -24.64 20.99
N ILE A 88 10.03 -25.18 19.95
CA ILE A 88 8.57 -25.37 19.87
C ILE A 88 8.28 -26.87 19.80
N GLU A 89 7.56 -27.36 20.80
CA GLU A 89 7.17 -28.78 20.90
C GLU A 89 5.64 -28.87 20.97
N THR A 90 5.06 -29.74 20.15
CA THR A 90 3.59 -29.97 20.13
C THR A 90 3.30 -31.46 20.23
N ASP A 91 2.42 -31.81 21.16
CA ASP A 91 1.95 -33.18 21.33
C ASP A 91 0.70 -33.53 20.46
N ALA A 92 0.25 -34.77 20.51
CA ALA A 92 -0.90 -35.25 19.76
C ALA A 92 -2.23 -34.62 20.19
N SER A 93 -2.28 -33.92 21.33
CA SER A 93 -3.47 -33.19 21.82
C SER A 93 -3.37 -31.68 21.53
N PHE A 94 -2.47 -31.28 20.65
CA PHE A 94 -2.19 -29.87 20.24
C PHE A 94 -1.69 -28.98 21.38
N LYS A 95 -1.28 -29.54 22.51
CA LYS A 95 -0.59 -28.78 23.56
C LYS A 95 0.79 -28.42 23.04
N THR A 96 1.05 -27.12 22.96
CA THR A 96 2.30 -26.60 22.45
C THR A 96 3.09 -25.92 23.54
N VAL A 97 4.35 -26.33 23.68
CA VAL A 97 5.32 -25.75 24.58
C VAL A 97 6.29 -24.91 23.77
N ILE A 98 6.39 -23.63 24.09
CA ILE A 98 7.37 -22.71 23.51
C ILE A 98 8.35 -22.35 24.61
N SER A 99 9.62 -22.72 24.43
CA SER A 99 10.67 -22.48 25.43
C SER A 99 11.88 -21.76 24.81
N CYS A 100 12.45 -20.85 25.60
CA CYS A 100 13.69 -20.16 25.29
C CYS A 100 14.39 -19.84 26.59
N GLU A 101 15.62 -20.35 26.79
CA GLU A 101 16.35 -20.27 28.06
C GLU A 101 15.52 -20.79 29.25
N LYS A 102 15.18 -19.88 30.17
CA LYS A 102 14.35 -20.18 31.36
C LYS A 102 12.86 -19.90 31.15
N ALA A 103 12.51 -19.22 30.07
CA ALA A 103 11.11 -18.92 29.75
C ALA A 103 10.45 -20.16 29.15
N LYS A 104 9.25 -20.48 29.63
CA LYS A 104 8.46 -21.60 29.13
C LYS A 104 6.99 -21.22 29.11
N PHE A 105 6.37 -21.30 27.92
CA PHE A 105 4.94 -21.05 27.72
C PHE A 105 4.27 -22.35 27.29
N ASN A 106 3.08 -22.62 27.85
CA ASN A 106 2.23 -23.74 27.46
C ASN A 106 0.94 -23.14 26.90
N ILE A 107 0.69 -23.38 25.63
CA ILE A 107 -0.52 -22.91 24.93
C ILE A 107 -1.21 -24.08 24.23
N ILE A 108 -2.49 -23.93 23.94
CA ILE A 108 -3.24 -24.93 23.18
C ILE A 108 -3.38 -24.42 21.74
N GLY A 109 -2.89 -25.22 20.79
CA GLY A 109 -3.06 -24.99 19.37
C GLY A 109 -4.34 -25.64 18.82
N LYS A 110 -4.49 -25.52 17.50
CA LYS A 110 -5.53 -26.20 16.72
C LYS A 110 -4.86 -27.13 15.70
N SER A 111 -5.62 -28.13 15.21
CA SER A 111 -5.13 -28.99 14.14
C SER A 111 -4.72 -28.15 12.93
N GLY A 112 -3.53 -28.40 12.40
CA GLY A 112 -3.11 -27.79 11.13
C GLY A 112 -3.91 -28.32 9.93
N ASP A 113 -4.52 -29.51 10.03
CA ASP A 113 -5.32 -30.09 8.96
C ASP A 113 -6.59 -29.29 8.68
N ASP A 114 -7.08 -28.53 9.66
CA ASP A 114 -8.25 -27.65 9.52
C ASP A 114 -7.91 -26.30 8.87
N PHE A 115 -6.61 -26.03 8.64
CA PHE A 115 -6.16 -24.76 8.09
C PHE A 115 -6.41 -24.69 6.59
N SER A 116 -7.01 -23.58 6.15
CA SER A 116 -7.23 -23.32 4.72
C SER A 116 -5.89 -22.90 4.09
N TYR A 117 -5.27 -23.81 3.34
CA TYR A 117 -4.02 -23.51 2.66
C TYR A 117 -4.17 -22.44 1.59
N ILE A 118 -3.09 -21.72 1.36
CA ILE A 118 -2.98 -20.77 0.24
C ILE A 118 -3.16 -21.54 -1.06
N PRO A 119 -4.03 -21.09 -1.99
CA PRO A 119 -4.25 -21.81 -3.23
C PRO A 119 -2.96 -21.90 -4.05
N TYR A 120 -2.77 -23.05 -4.68
CA TYR A 120 -1.71 -23.19 -5.67
C TYR A 120 -2.04 -22.34 -6.89
N VAL A 121 -1.12 -21.45 -7.27
CA VAL A 121 -1.23 -20.58 -8.44
C VAL A 121 -0.16 -20.96 -9.45
N GLU A 122 -0.54 -21.17 -10.70
CA GLU A 122 0.40 -21.47 -11.78
C GLU A 122 1.39 -20.32 -11.99
N ARG A 123 2.67 -20.69 -12.17
CA ARG A 123 3.80 -19.76 -12.32
C ARG A 123 4.36 -19.81 -13.75
N ASN A 124 3.50 -19.50 -14.76
CA ASN A 124 3.87 -19.67 -16.16
C ASN A 124 4.73 -18.50 -16.66
N GLU A 125 4.26 -17.27 -16.48
CA GLU A 125 4.95 -16.05 -16.93
C GLU A 125 5.24 -15.15 -15.75
N SER A 126 6.49 -14.82 -15.55
CA SER A 126 6.93 -13.97 -14.45
C SER A 126 7.23 -12.56 -14.94
N ILE A 127 6.79 -11.57 -14.16
CA ILE A 127 7.17 -10.17 -14.30
C ILE A 127 8.16 -9.87 -13.18
N VAL A 128 9.26 -9.21 -13.51
CA VAL A 128 10.34 -8.94 -12.54
C VAL A 128 10.49 -7.43 -12.34
N LEU A 129 10.41 -7.01 -11.10
CA LEU A 129 10.70 -5.64 -10.65
C LEU A 129 11.70 -5.70 -9.50
N SER A 130 12.53 -4.65 -9.34
CA SER A 130 13.30 -4.56 -8.09
C SER A 130 12.35 -4.30 -6.91
N GLN A 131 12.73 -4.77 -5.72
CA GLN A 131 11.97 -4.52 -4.49
C GLN A 131 11.76 -3.02 -4.25
N PHE A 132 12.79 -2.21 -4.52
CA PHE A 132 12.71 -0.76 -4.45
C PHE A 132 11.63 -0.20 -5.39
N THR A 133 11.64 -0.60 -6.66
CA THR A 133 10.68 -0.10 -7.66
C THR A 133 9.24 -0.43 -7.28
N LEU A 134 8.96 -1.67 -6.85
CA LEU A 134 7.61 -2.05 -6.43
C LEU A 134 7.16 -1.26 -5.20
N LYS A 135 8.04 -1.09 -4.22
CA LYS A 135 7.74 -0.33 -3.01
C LYS A 135 7.45 1.15 -3.30
N GLU A 136 8.24 1.76 -4.18
CA GLU A 136 8.07 3.14 -4.58
C GLU A 136 6.80 3.38 -5.38
N VAL A 137 6.48 2.50 -6.33
CA VAL A 137 5.25 2.65 -7.10
C VAL A 137 4.01 2.55 -6.22
N ILE A 138 4.01 1.62 -5.25
CA ILE A 138 2.94 1.52 -4.26
C ILE A 138 2.87 2.81 -3.41
N ARG A 139 3.99 3.29 -2.86
CA ARG A 139 4.06 4.52 -2.06
C ARG A 139 3.45 5.72 -2.79
N GLN A 140 3.71 5.80 -4.09
CA GLN A 140 3.35 6.95 -4.93
C GLN A 140 1.91 6.88 -5.47
N THR A 141 1.19 5.78 -5.28
CA THR A 141 -0.17 5.63 -5.82
C THR A 141 -1.21 5.23 -4.77
N ILE A 142 -0.87 4.40 -3.79
CA ILE A 142 -1.82 3.75 -2.86
C ILE A 142 -2.70 4.71 -2.07
N PHE A 143 -2.28 5.94 -1.85
CA PHE A 143 -3.02 6.93 -1.06
C PHE A 143 -4.29 7.44 -1.75
N SER A 144 -4.45 7.17 -3.04
CA SER A 144 -5.63 7.59 -3.83
C SER A 144 -6.69 6.52 -3.99
N ILE A 145 -6.54 5.32 -3.40
CA ILE A 145 -7.63 4.34 -3.37
C ILE A 145 -8.75 4.78 -2.42
N ALA A 146 -9.96 4.29 -2.66
CA ALA A 146 -11.08 4.49 -1.73
C ALA A 146 -10.94 3.55 -0.51
N ASP A 147 -11.13 4.09 0.69
CA ASP A 147 -11.06 3.30 1.93
C ASP A 147 -12.22 2.30 2.04
N ASN A 148 -13.40 2.71 1.63
CA ASN A 148 -14.62 1.89 1.68
C ASN A 148 -15.59 2.42 0.64
N ASP A 149 -15.71 1.76 -0.50
CA ASP A 149 -16.59 2.17 -1.58
C ASP A 149 -17.56 1.04 -1.94
N ASN A 150 -18.76 1.42 -2.37
CA ASN A 150 -19.73 0.51 -2.98
C ASN A 150 -19.18 -0.08 -4.29
N ASN A 151 -18.20 0.57 -4.92
CA ASN A 151 -17.48 0.06 -6.06
C ASN A 151 -16.10 -0.50 -5.63
N LYS A 152 -16.02 -1.82 -5.52
CA LYS A 152 -14.80 -2.53 -5.12
C LYS A 152 -13.57 -2.20 -5.98
N LEU A 153 -13.74 -1.84 -7.25
CA LEU A 153 -12.63 -1.48 -8.13
C LEU A 153 -11.83 -0.29 -7.61
N MET A 154 -12.50 0.67 -6.93
CA MET A 154 -11.83 1.83 -6.35
C MET A 154 -11.01 1.50 -5.09
N THR A 155 -11.21 0.33 -4.48
CA THR A 155 -10.42 -0.11 -3.31
C THR A 155 -9.13 -0.82 -3.70
N GLY A 156 -8.84 -0.92 -4.98
CA GLY A 156 -7.62 -1.51 -5.53
C GLY A 156 -6.91 -0.60 -6.51
N GLU A 157 -5.73 -1.02 -6.93
CA GLU A 157 -4.95 -0.36 -7.96
C GLU A 157 -4.97 -1.16 -9.25
N LEU A 158 -5.13 -0.46 -10.37
CA LEU A 158 -4.95 -1.03 -11.70
C LEU A 158 -3.45 -1.20 -11.96
N PHE A 159 -3.04 -2.42 -12.30
CA PHE A 159 -1.75 -2.73 -12.90
C PHE A 159 -1.98 -3.02 -14.38
N GLU A 160 -1.47 -2.17 -15.23
CA GLU A 160 -1.56 -2.29 -16.69
C GLU A 160 -0.16 -2.41 -17.27
N ILE A 161 0.09 -3.53 -17.92
CA ILE A 161 1.38 -3.90 -18.48
C ILE A 161 1.24 -3.95 -20.00
N GLU A 162 2.07 -3.21 -20.69
CA GLU A 162 2.19 -3.21 -22.14
C GLU A 162 3.66 -3.18 -22.52
N GLU A 163 4.12 -4.23 -23.19
CA GLU A 163 5.53 -4.38 -23.57
C GLU A 163 6.46 -4.26 -22.34
N ASN A 164 7.31 -3.21 -22.33
CA ASN A 164 8.21 -2.92 -21.20
C ASN A 164 7.68 -1.83 -20.26
N LYS A 165 6.40 -1.48 -20.32
CA LYS A 165 5.81 -0.43 -19.50
C LYS A 165 4.82 -1.01 -18.51
N LEU A 166 4.97 -0.60 -17.26
CA LEU A 166 3.98 -0.80 -16.21
C LEU A 166 3.35 0.54 -15.87
N ARG A 167 2.03 0.64 -15.99
CA ARG A 167 1.23 1.76 -15.51
C ARG A 167 0.43 1.30 -14.30
N VAL A 168 0.58 2.00 -13.18
CA VAL A 168 -0.19 1.76 -11.96
C VAL A 168 -1.10 2.94 -11.72
N VAL A 169 -2.38 2.66 -11.46
CA VAL A 169 -3.43 3.69 -11.31
C VAL A 169 -4.28 3.40 -10.08
N SER A 170 -4.53 4.42 -9.29
CA SER A 170 -5.49 4.43 -8.20
C SER A 170 -6.42 5.63 -8.27
N LEU A 171 -7.64 5.50 -7.77
CA LEU A 171 -8.63 6.60 -7.72
C LEU A 171 -9.68 6.37 -6.61
N ASP A 172 -10.28 7.48 -6.13
CA ASP A 172 -11.36 7.46 -5.13
C ASP A 172 -12.59 8.29 -5.55
N GLY A 173 -12.69 8.66 -6.85
CA GLY A 173 -13.74 9.51 -7.37
C GLY A 173 -13.52 11.02 -7.20
N HIS A 174 -12.49 11.43 -6.46
CA HIS A 174 -12.11 12.84 -6.25
C HIS A 174 -10.69 13.15 -6.73
N ARG A 175 -9.86 12.13 -6.85
CA ARG A 175 -8.47 12.21 -7.29
C ARG A 175 -8.06 10.94 -8.03
N ILE A 176 -7.01 11.05 -8.82
CA ILE A 176 -6.38 9.94 -9.53
C ILE A 176 -4.89 10.07 -9.36
N SER A 177 -4.22 8.97 -9.04
CA SER A 177 -2.76 8.87 -9.04
C SER A 177 -2.32 7.85 -10.08
N ILE A 178 -1.37 8.24 -10.91
CA ILE A 178 -0.81 7.40 -11.98
C ILE A 178 0.71 7.43 -11.87
N ARG A 179 1.32 6.26 -11.94
CA ARG A 179 2.76 6.10 -12.06
C ARG A 179 3.10 5.24 -13.27
N TYR A 180 4.11 5.67 -14.03
CA TYR A 180 4.67 4.95 -15.16
C TYR A 180 6.06 4.44 -14.81
N ILE A 181 6.32 3.17 -15.09
CA ILE A 181 7.61 2.51 -14.84
C ILE A 181 8.06 1.86 -16.15
N GLU A 182 9.30 2.08 -16.53
CA GLU A 182 9.96 1.31 -17.58
C GLU A 182 10.59 0.06 -16.96
N MET A 183 10.17 -1.09 -17.45
CA MET A 183 10.68 -2.40 -17.03
C MET A 183 11.86 -2.80 -17.91
N LYS A 184 12.75 -3.64 -17.38
CA LYS A 184 13.93 -4.13 -18.11
C LYS A 184 13.57 -5.09 -19.27
N ASN A 185 12.49 -5.84 -19.12
CA ASN A 185 12.07 -6.87 -20.06
C ASN A 185 10.73 -6.51 -20.70
N HIS A 186 10.42 -7.15 -21.82
CA HIS A 186 9.12 -7.07 -22.47
C HIS A 186 8.21 -8.20 -21.98
N TYR A 187 6.94 -7.89 -21.79
CA TYR A 187 5.93 -8.81 -21.28
C TYR A 187 4.67 -8.73 -22.13
N ASP A 188 3.89 -9.79 -22.10
CA ASP A 188 2.57 -9.79 -22.71
C ASP A 188 1.64 -8.80 -22.02
N SER A 189 0.73 -8.19 -22.78
CA SER A 189 -0.21 -7.20 -22.23
C SER A 189 -1.12 -7.83 -21.18
N LYS A 190 -1.12 -7.24 -19.98
CA LYS A 190 -1.95 -7.66 -18.84
C LYS A 190 -2.58 -6.45 -18.19
N LYS A 191 -3.82 -6.61 -17.76
CA LYS A 191 -4.57 -5.58 -17.07
C LYS A 191 -5.36 -6.19 -15.91
N VAL A 192 -4.97 -5.88 -14.69
CA VAL A 192 -5.54 -6.46 -13.48
C VAL A 192 -5.72 -5.43 -12.39
N VAL A 193 -6.67 -5.66 -11.48
CA VAL A 193 -6.88 -4.79 -10.32
C VAL A 193 -6.44 -5.53 -9.07
N VAL A 194 -5.38 -5.02 -8.45
CA VAL A 194 -4.79 -5.59 -7.23
C VAL A 194 -5.42 -4.93 -6.01
N PRO A 195 -5.92 -5.68 -5.02
CA PRO A 195 -6.48 -5.09 -3.82
C PRO A 195 -5.49 -4.17 -3.09
N GLY A 196 -5.93 -2.97 -2.73
CA GLY A 196 -5.09 -2.01 -2.01
C GLY A 196 -4.58 -2.53 -0.68
N LYS A 197 -5.39 -3.33 0.04
CA LYS A 197 -4.96 -4.02 1.26
C LYS A 197 -3.72 -4.88 1.01
N THR A 198 -3.71 -5.67 -0.07
CA THR A 198 -2.56 -6.51 -0.44
C THR A 198 -1.31 -5.67 -0.65
N LEU A 199 -1.42 -4.59 -1.44
CA LEU A 199 -0.28 -3.71 -1.73
C LEU A 199 0.23 -2.99 -0.48
N GLN A 200 -0.66 -2.54 0.39
CA GLN A 200 -0.30 -1.95 1.68
C GLN A 200 0.47 -2.93 2.58
N GLU A 201 0.05 -4.19 2.64
CA GLU A 201 0.77 -5.19 3.45
C GLU A 201 2.10 -5.59 2.80
N ILE A 202 2.15 -5.76 1.48
CA ILE A 202 3.40 -6.02 0.74
C ILE A 202 4.41 -4.90 0.99
N SER A 203 4.02 -3.63 0.91
CA SER A 203 4.92 -2.49 1.11
C SER A 203 5.57 -2.46 2.50
N LYS A 204 4.94 -3.10 3.51
CA LYS A 204 5.46 -3.19 4.88
C LYS A 204 6.46 -4.33 5.08
N ILE A 205 6.38 -5.39 4.26
CA ILE A 205 7.19 -6.61 4.41
C ILE A 205 8.34 -6.70 3.41
N ILE A 206 8.24 -6.02 2.26
CA ILE A 206 9.34 -5.93 1.29
C ILE A 206 10.46 -5.06 1.88
N PRO A 207 11.72 -5.54 1.93
CA PRO A 207 12.85 -4.75 2.42
C PRO A 207 13.08 -3.47 1.62
N GLY A 208 12.95 -3.53 0.30
CA GLY A 208 13.10 -2.37 -0.59
C GLY A 208 14.50 -2.22 -1.15
N SER A 209 15.26 -3.30 -1.29
CA SER A 209 16.55 -3.31 -1.97
C SER A 209 16.40 -2.98 -3.46
N ALA A 210 17.33 -2.21 -4.00
CA ALA A 210 17.39 -1.93 -5.43
C ALA A 210 18.03 -3.08 -6.23
N ASP A 211 18.84 -3.91 -5.56
CA ASP A 211 19.61 -5.00 -6.17
C ASP A 211 18.89 -6.34 -6.10
N GLU A 212 17.80 -6.44 -5.32
CA GLU A 212 17.02 -7.65 -5.18
C GLU A 212 15.66 -7.50 -5.86
N ASP A 213 15.20 -8.58 -6.47
CA ASP A 213 13.99 -8.60 -7.28
C ASP A 213 12.77 -9.10 -6.49
N VAL A 214 11.61 -8.69 -6.96
CA VAL A 214 10.31 -9.32 -6.71
C VAL A 214 9.85 -9.95 -8.00
N VAL A 215 9.52 -11.22 -7.96
CA VAL A 215 8.95 -11.96 -9.08
C VAL A 215 7.44 -11.97 -8.92
N ILE A 216 6.72 -11.51 -9.93
CA ILE A 216 5.26 -11.36 -9.92
C ILE A 216 4.66 -12.31 -10.94
N TYR A 217 3.68 -13.12 -10.53
CA TYR A 217 2.89 -13.96 -11.43
C TYR A 217 1.44 -13.51 -11.41
N ILE A 218 0.84 -13.41 -12.57
CA ILE A 218 -0.54 -12.95 -12.75
C ILE A 218 -1.33 -14.03 -13.49
N THR A 219 -2.41 -14.48 -12.88
CA THR A 219 -3.42 -15.34 -13.49
C THR A 219 -4.75 -14.60 -13.63
N ASN A 220 -5.80 -15.27 -14.08
CA ASN A 220 -7.12 -14.63 -14.21
C ASN A 220 -7.68 -14.12 -12.90
N ASN A 221 -7.40 -14.81 -11.77
CA ASN A 221 -8.06 -14.56 -10.50
C ASN A 221 -7.09 -14.21 -9.35
N HIS A 222 -5.78 -14.42 -9.57
CA HIS A 222 -4.78 -14.23 -8.52
C HIS A 222 -3.54 -13.51 -9.04
N ILE A 223 -2.88 -12.82 -8.12
CA ILE A 223 -1.53 -12.29 -8.27
C ILE A 223 -0.66 -12.88 -7.18
N VAL A 224 0.56 -13.25 -7.53
CA VAL A 224 1.57 -13.79 -6.61
C VAL A 224 2.79 -12.89 -6.64
N PHE A 225 3.32 -12.59 -5.46
CA PHE A 225 4.60 -11.90 -5.31
C PHE A 225 5.57 -12.80 -4.56
N GLU A 226 6.71 -13.07 -5.16
CA GLU A 226 7.79 -13.85 -4.54
C GLU A 226 9.03 -12.99 -4.37
N PHE A 227 9.55 -12.94 -3.17
CA PHE A 227 10.78 -12.22 -2.83
C PHE A 227 11.44 -12.85 -1.60
N GLU A 228 12.76 -12.98 -1.59
CA GLU A 228 13.49 -13.74 -0.58
C GLU A 228 12.86 -15.14 -0.39
N ASN A 229 12.48 -15.48 0.84
CA ASN A 229 11.80 -16.71 1.21
C ASN A 229 10.28 -16.52 1.41
N ASN A 230 9.71 -15.45 0.85
CA ASN A 230 8.31 -15.07 1.06
C ASN A 230 7.49 -15.27 -0.21
N THR A 231 6.29 -15.80 -0.05
CA THR A 231 5.28 -15.89 -1.09
C THR A 231 4.01 -15.19 -0.60
N VAL A 232 3.54 -14.22 -1.35
CA VAL A 232 2.28 -13.50 -1.10
C VAL A 232 1.33 -13.83 -2.24
N VAL A 233 0.18 -14.40 -1.94
CA VAL A 233 -0.88 -14.71 -2.90
C VAL A 233 -2.10 -13.87 -2.58
N SER A 234 -2.62 -13.15 -3.57
CA SER A 234 -3.84 -12.36 -3.42
C SER A 234 -4.83 -12.62 -4.52
N ARG A 235 -6.12 -12.64 -4.18
CA ARG A 235 -7.18 -12.60 -5.19
C ARG A 235 -7.19 -11.23 -5.85
N LEU A 236 -7.47 -11.21 -7.15
CA LEU A 236 -7.67 -9.97 -7.90
C LEU A 236 -9.11 -9.48 -7.74
N ILE A 237 -9.31 -8.18 -7.86
CA ILE A 237 -10.64 -7.60 -7.92
C ILE A 237 -11.16 -7.75 -9.34
N GLU A 238 -12.30 -8.45 -9.49
CA GLU A 238 -12.93 -8.69 -10.78
C GLU A 238 -13.65 -7.44 -11.30
N GLY A 239 -13.57 -7.19 -12.59
CA GLY A 239 -14.29 -6.12 -13.26
C GLY A 239 -13.43 -5.30 -14.22
N GLU A 240 -14.09 -4.50 -15.06
CA GLU A 240 -13.42 -3.56 -15.97
C GLU A 240 -13.14 -2.25 -15.23
N TYR A 241 -11.85 -1.87 -15.15
CA TYR A 241 -11.45 -0.62 -14.51
C TYR A 241 -11.90 0.60 -15.32
N PHE A 242 -11.92 1.76 -14.72
CA PHE A 242 -12.37 3.01 -15.33
C PHE A 242 -11.54 3.41 -16.55
N LYS A 243 -12.16 4.10 -17.50
CA LYS A 243 -11.50 4.63 -18.71
C LYS A 243 -10.74 5.91 -18.38
N ILE A 244 -9.58 5.75 -17.73
CA ILE A 244 -8.77 6.85 -17.20
C ILE A 244 -8.30 7.80 -18.30
N ASP A 245 -7.96 7.30 -19.47
CA ASP A 245 -7.38 8.11 -20.55
C ASP A 245 -8.30 9.23 -21.02
N GLN A 246 -9.62 9.06 -20.89
CA GLN A 246 -10.61 10.10 -21.21
C GLN A 246 -10.64 11.25 -20.18
N MET A 247 -10.06 11.04 -19.00
CA MET A 247 -9.99 12.03 -17.92
C MET A 247 -8.69 12.84 -17.95
N LEU A 248 -7.70 12.36 -18.71
CA LEU A 248 -6.40 13.00 -18.84
C LEU A 248 -6.43 14.03 -19.97
N SER A 249 -6.16 15.29 -19.63
CA SER A 249 -5.99 16.37 -20.60
C SER A 249 -4.53 16.86 -20.57
N SER A 250 -4.02 17.21 -21.73
CA SER A 250 -2.75 17.93 -21.87
C SER A 250 -2.94 19.44 -21.91
N ASP A 251 -4.17 19.92 -22.12
CA ASP A 251 -4.46 21.34 -22.24
C ASP A 251 -4.47 22.03 -20.89
N TYR A 252 -3.95 23.24 -20.85
CA TYR A 252 -3.99 24.09 -19.68
C TYR A 252 -4.09 25.58 -20.10
N ASP A 253 -4.75 26.38 -19.29
CA ASP A 253 -4.81 27.83 -19.42
C ASP A 253 -3.88 28.52 -18.39
N THR A 254 -3.51 27.79 -17.34
CA THR A 254 -2.63 28.25 -16.26
C THR A 254 -1.66 27.15 -15.87
N LYS A 255 -0.37 27.44 -15.93
CA LYS A 255 0.71 26.61 -15.41
C LYS A 255 1.37 27.35 -14.24
N VAL A 256 1.60 26.67 -13.14
CA VAL A 256 2.30 27.21 -11.97
C VAL A 256 3.45 26.29 -11.62
N ARG A 257 4.66 26.85 -11.54
CA ARG A 257 5.83 26.19 -10.98
C ARG A 257 6.06 26.75 -9.58
N ILE A 258 6.19 25.86 -8.61
CA ILE A 258 6.25 26.23 -7.20
C ILE A 258 7.15 25.28 -6.42
N ASN A 259 7.83 25.79 -5.38
CA ASN A 259 8.57 24.97 -4.45
C ASN A 259 7.61 24.05 -3.69
N LYS A 260 7.84 22.72 -3.83
CA LYS A 260 7.01 21.67 -3.23
C LYS A 260 6.90 21.80 -1.71
N ARG A 261 8.03 22.08 -1.04
CA ARG A 261 8.07 22.14 0.42
C ARG A 261 7.29 23.34 0.95
N GLU A 262 7.46 24.49 0.32
CA GLU A 262 6.74 25.71 0.71
C GLU A 262 5.22 25.51 0.56
N LEU A 263 4.77 24.94 -0.58
CA LEU A 263 3.38 24.63 -0.81
C LEU A 263 2.84 23.62 0.21
N LEU A 264 3.57 22.54 0.46
CA LEU A 264 3.18 21.50 1.43
C LEU A 264 3.07 22.07 2.84
N ASP A 265 4.08 22.82 3.29
CA ASP A 265 4.12 23.40 4.64
C ASP A 265 3.00 24.45 4.84
N CYS A 266 2.69 25.24 3.81
CA CYS A 266 1.57 26.20 3.85
C CYS A 266 0.21 25.48 3.95
N ILE A 267 -0.03 24.45 3.12
CA ILE A 267 -1.26 23.67 3.17
C ILE A 267 -1.38 22.95 4.53
N ASP A 268 -0.29 22.40 5.06
CA ASP A 268 -0.28 21.69 6.36
C ASP A 268 -0.65 22.67 7.50
N ARG A 269 -0.12 23.91 7.48
CA ARG A 269 -0.54 24.97 8.42
C ARG A 269 -2.03 25.31 8.28
N ALA A 270 -2.54 25.39 7.07
CA ALA A 270 -3.97 25.67 6.83
C ALA A 270 -4.88 24.58 7.44
N THR A 271 -4.44 23.33 7.47
CA THR A 271 -5.24 22.22 8.02
C THR A 271 -5.45 22.33 9.54
N LEU A 272 -4.62 23.09 10.28
CA LEU A 272 -4.79 23.32 11.71
C LEU A 272 -6.15 23.97 12.05
N LEU A 273 -6.75 24.66 11.09
CA LEU A 273 -8.05 25.31 11.24
C LEU A 273 -9.23 24.45 10.76
N VAL A 274 -8.97 23.21 10.30
CA VAL A 274 -9.97 22.26 9.82
C VAL A 274 -10.12 21.13 10.83
N LYS A 275 -11.33 20.92 11.35
CA LYS A 275 -11.61 19.75 12.19
C LYS A 275 -11.66 18.49 11.33
N GLU A 276 -11.30 17.38 11.92
CA GLU A 276 -11.44 16.06 11.31
C GLU A 276 -12.90 15.83 10.90
N GLY A 277 -13.14 15.54 9.61
CA GLY A 277 -14.47 15.40 9.02
C GLY A 277 -15.06 16.67 8.39
N ASP A 278 -14.50 17.86 8.65
CA ASP A 278 -14.90 19.10 7.97
C ASP A 278 -14.39 19.14 6.53
N LYS A 279 -15.30 19.28 5.57
CA LYS A 279 -14.95 19.39 4.14
C LYS A 279 -14.67 20.87 3.74
N LYS A 280 -13.85 21.58 4.55
CA LYS A 280 -13.49 22.96 4.22
C LYS A 280 -12.38 22.99 3.16
N PRO A 281 -12.63 23.63 1.99
CA PRO A 281 -11.60 23.77 0.98
C PRO A 281 -10.53 24.79 1.40
N ILE A 282 -9.31 24.57 0.95
CA ILE A 282 -8.36 25.65 0.76
C ILE A 282 -8.68 26.33 -0.56
N ILE A 283 -8.56 27.66 -0.58
CA ILE A 283 -8.75 28.47 -1.79
C ILE A 283 -7.38 28.97 -2.21
N MET A 284 -7.02 28.66 -3.46
CA MET A 284 -5.81 29.13 -4.10
C MET A 284 -6.18 30.27 -5.05
N ASN A 285 -5.75 31.49 -4.74
CA ASN A 285 -5.88 32.64 -5.62
C ASN A 285 -4.52 32.89 -6.29
N ILE A 286 -4.44 32.55 -7.56
CA ILE A 286 -3.21 32.53 -8.34
C ILE A 286 -3.19 33.72 -9.28
N THR A 287 -2.23 34.60 -9.07
CA THR A 287 -1.99 35.82 -9.86
C THR A 287 -0.53 35.83 -10.31
N ASP A 288 -0.09 36.87 -11.02
CA ASP A 288 1.29 37.01 -11.48
C ASP A 288 2.27 37.02 -10.29
N GLY A 289 3.17 36.02 -10.26
CA GLY A 289 4.23 35.91 -9.25
C GLY A 289 3.78 35.47 -7.86
N ASN A 290 2.47 35.32 -7.59
CA ASN A 290 1.97 35.05 -6.26
C ASN A 290 0.81 34.04 -6.26
N MET A 291 0.83 33.12 -5.29
CA MET A 291 -0.29 32.26 -4.91
C MET A 291 -0.69 32.56 -3.48
N GLU A 292 -1.85 33.15 -3.31
CA GLU A 292 -2.46 33.35 -1.99
C GLU A 292 -3.31 32.14 -1.62
N LEU A 293 -2.92 31.43 -0.53
CA LEU A 293 -3.71 30.36 0.06
C LEU A 293 -4.59 30.89 1.19
N ARG A 294 -5.89 30.59 1.11
CA ARG A 294 -6.87 30.99 2.12
C ARG A 294 -7.64 29.79 2.63
N ILE A 295 -7.89 29.80 3.92
CA ILE A 295 -8.88 28.94 4.55
C ILE A 295 -9.72 29.74 5.54
N ASN A 296 -11.02 29.47 5.57
CA ASN A 296 -11.93 30.06 6.52
C ASN A 296 -12.79 28.96 7.17
N SER A 297 -12.78 28.91 8.48
CA SER A 297 -13.50 27.92 9.28
C SER A 297 -14.18 28.57 10.49
N PHE A 298 -14.95 27.81 11.25
CA PHE A 298 -15.53 28.28 12.51
C PHE A 298 -14.49 28.57 13.60
N ILE A 299 -13.26 28.04 13.47
CA ILE A 299 -12.17 28.23 14.44
C ILE A 299 -11.43 29.53 14.17
N GLY A 300 -11.33 29.90 12.89
CA GLY A 300 -10.58 31.07 12.46
C GLY A 300 -10.28 31.03 10.96
N SER A 301 -9.44 31.95 10.53
CA SER A 301 -8.99 32.06 9.15
C SER A 301 -7.47 32.12 9.06
N MET A 302 -6.93 31.65 7.95
CA MET A 302 -5.53 31.78 7.58
C MET A 302 -5.46 32.33 6.16
N ASN A 303 -4.48 33.17 5.94
CA ASN A 303 -4.10 33.70 4.64
C ASN A 303 -2.57 33.71 4.58
N GLU A 304 -1.99 33.11 3.55
CA GLU A 304 -0.55 33.04 3.34
C GLU A 304 -0.21 33.15 1.86
N ASP A 305 0.79 33.95 1.55
CA ASP A 305 1.28 34.18 0.19
C ASP A 305 2.50 33.31 -0.06
N ILE A 306 2.60 32.73 -1.26
CA ILE A 306 3.74 31.94 -1.73
C ILE A 306 4.18 32.48 -3.07
N ASP A 307 5.47 32.69 -3.23
CA ASP A 307 6.09 33.07 -4.50
C ASP A 307 5.99 31.93 -5.51
N ILE A 308 5.57 32.24 -6.72
CA ILE A 308 5.40 31.26 -7.82
C ILE A 308 5.92 31.80 -9.13
N ASP A 309 6.23 30.88 -10.06
CA ASP A 309 6.39 31.19 -11.47
C ASP A 309 5.14 30.72 -12.22
N LYS A 310 4.38 31.71 -12.77
CA LYS A 310 3.10 31.46 -13.43
C LYS A 310 3.21 31.78 -14.92
N ASP A 311 2.69 30.87 -15.73
CA ASP A 311 2.38 31.07 -17.15
C ASP A 311 0.86 30.93 -17.38
N GLY A 312 0.29 31.87 -18.11
CA GLY A 312 -1.12 31.86 -18.46
C GLY A 312 -2.02 32.76 -17.58
N LYS A 313 -3.30 32.40 -17.46
CA LYS A 313 -4.36 33.24 -16.84
C LYS A 313 -4.32 33.20 -15.31
N ASP A 314 -4.84 34.26 -14.70
CA ASP A 314 -5.17 34.25 -13.28
C ASP A 314 -6.32 33.30 -13.00
N ILE A 315 -6.27 32.62 -11.86
CA ILE A 315 -7.30 31.65 -11.49
C ILE A 315 -7.51 31.62 -9.97
N MET A 316 -8.77 31.53 -9.54
CA MET A 316 -9.13 31.24 -8.16
C MET A 316 -9.86 29.89 -8.12
N ILE A 317 -9.34 28.94 -7.36
CA ILE A 317 -9.81 27.55 -7.33
C ILE A 317 -9.72 26.98 -5.92
N GLY A 318 -10.67 26.12 -5.55
CA GLY A 318 -10.72 25.49 -4.22
C GLY A 318 -10.46 24.00 -4.27
N PHE A 319 -9.75 23.46 -3.27
CA PHE A 319 -9.43 22.03 -3.18
C PHE A 319 -9.56 21.49 -1.77
N ASN A 320 -9.73 20.18 -1.65
CA ASN A 320 -9.52 19.49 -0.40
C ASN A 320 -8.02 19.48 -0.08
N PRO A 321 -7.57 20.07 1.04
CA PRO A 321 -6.14 20.18 1.38
C PRO A 321 -5.46 18.82 1.50
N LYS A 322 -6.15 17.79 2.02
CA LYS A 322 -5.62 16.45 2.18
C LYS A 322 -5.11 15.85 0.87
N PHE A 323 -5.81 16.09 -0.25
CA PHE A 323 -5.43 15.51 -1.53
C PHE A 323 -4.11 16.07 -2.06
N PHE A 324 -3.86 17.37 -1.84
CA PHE A 324 -2.57 17.98 -2.14
C PHE A 324 -1.47 17.47 -1.21
N ILE A 325 -1.73 17.41 0.10
CA ILE A 325 -0.76 16.91 1.07
C ILE A 325 -0.32 15.49 0.72
N ASP A 326 -1.27 14.60 0.43
CA ASP A 326 -0.98 13.21 0.09
C ASP A 326 -0.10 13.10 -1.18
N ALA A 327 -0.43 13.86 -2.22
CA ALA A 327 0.34 13.88 -3.48
C ALA A 327 1.73 14.50 -3.29
N LEU A 328 1.84 15.67 -2.63
CA LEU A 328 3.09 16.38 -2.45
C LEU A 328 4.09 15.60 -1.56
N ARG A 329 3.60 14.81 -0.59
CA ARG A 329 4.45 13.99 0.29
C ARG A 329 5.18 12.87 -0.43
N VAL A 330 4.68 12.41 -1.56
CA VAL A 330 5.25 11.29 -2.31
C VAL A 330 6.04 11.71 -3.55
N ILE A 331 6.01 12.98 -3.90
CA ILE A 331 6.84 13.58 -4.97
C ILE A 331 8.23 13.83 -4.39
N ASP A 332 9.27 13.40 -5.11
CA ASP A 332 10.66 13.53 -4.64
C ASP A 332 11.33 14.83 -5.14
N GLU A 333 10.83 15.42 -6.22
CA GLU A 333 11.32 16.68 -6.82
C GLU A 333 11.16 17.87 -5.86
N GLU A 334 12.06 18.85 -5.92
CA GLU A 334 12.01 20.08 -5.12
C GLU A 334 10.94 21.06 -5.61
N GLU A 335 10.66 21.05 -6.90
CA GLU A 335 9.66 21.88 -7.53
C GLU A 335 8.59 21.02 -8.19
N VAL A 336 7.37 21.53 -8.21
CA VAL A 336 6.22 20.89 -8.86
C VAL A 336 5.54 21.82 -9.83
N ASN A 337 5.00 21.25 -10.90
CA ASN A 337 4.20 21.96 -11.88
C ASN A 337 2.72 21.62 -11.66
N LEU A 338 1.90 22.67 -11.47
CA LEU A 338 0.45 22.59 -11.39
C LEU A 338 -0.16 23.07 -12.71
N TYR A 339 -1.05 22.29 -13.30
CA TYR A 339 -1.71 22.63 -14.55
C TYR A 339 -3.22 22.70 -14.35
N MET A 340 -3.82 23.79 -14.74
CA MET A 340 -5.26 24.09 -14.58
C MET A 340 -5.83 24.72 -15.84
N VAL A 341 -7.09 24.40 -16.14
CA VAL A 341 -7.82 24.99 -17.29
C VAL A 341 -8.78 26.07 -16.81
N ASN A 342 -9.60 25.76 -15.79
CA ASN A 342 -10.60 26.68 -15.22
C ASN A 342 -10.96 26.23 -13.80
N PRO A 343 -11.71 27.05 -13.02
CA PRO A 343 -12.05 26.74 -11.63
C PRO A 343 -12.91 25.49 -11.38
N LYS A 344 -13.46 24.87 -12.44
CA LYS A 344 -14.31 23.67 -12.35
C LYS A 344 -13.63 22.41 -12.93
N ALA A 345 -12.49 22.58 -13.58
CA ALA A 345 -11.69 21.48 -14.14
C ALA A 345 -10.67 20.99 -13.13
N PRO A 346 -10.19 19.75 -13.26
CA PRO A 346 -9.15 19.20 -12.39
C PRO A 346 -7.85 20.03 -12.42
N CYS A 347 -7.12 20.02 -11.29
CA CYS A 347 -5.71 20.36 -11.26
C CYS A 347 -4.89 19.11 -11.52
N PHE A 348 -3.90 19.20 -12.39
CA PHE A 348 -2.92 18.15 -12.62
C PHE A 348 -1.57 18.56 -12.01
N ILE A 349 -0.95 17.62 -11.30
CA ILE A 349 0.44 17.71 -10.88
C ILE A 349 1.20 16.66 -11.68
N LYS A 350 2.16 17.09 -12.50
CA LYS A 350 2.94 16.19 -13.37
C LYS A 350 4.39 16.67 -13.44
N ASP A 351 5.28 15.71 -13.65
CA ASP A 351 6.66 15.99 -14.02
C ASP A 351 6.78 16.22 -15.54
N ASP A 352 7.90 16.81 -15.94
CA ASP A 352 8.17 17.10 -17.37
C ASP A 352 8.54 15.82 -18.14
N GLU A 353 8.93 14.74 -17.46
CA GLU A 353 9.32 13.45 -18.05
C GLU A 353 8.15 12.48 -18.20
N GLY A 354 6.99 12.79 -17.65
CA GLY A 354 5.77 11.98 -17.73
C GLY A 354 5.82 10.71 -16.87
N LYS A 355 6.59 10.72 -15.80
CA LYS A 355 6.71 9.57 -14.88
C LYS A 355 5.51 9.41 -13.98
N PHE A 356 4.86 10.52 -13.63
CA PHE A 356 3.66 10.51 -12.79
C PHE A 356 2.63 11.56 -13.21
N ILE A 357 1.40 11.30 -12.85
CA ILE A 357 0.28 12.24 -12.98
C ILE A 357 -0.59 12.12 -11.73
N TYR A 358 -0.79 13.22 -11.02
CA TYR A 358 -1.81 13.34 -9.99
C TYR A 358 -2.89 14.31 -10.46
N LEU A 359 -4.13 13.83 -10.52
CA LEU A 359 -5.30 14.60 -10.87
C LEU A 359 -6.12 14.81 -9.60
N ILE A 360 -6.46 16.07 -9.30
CA ILE A 360 -7.25 16.44 -8.12
C ILE A 360 -8.46 17.27 -8.57
N LEU A 361 -9.67 16.80 -8.26
CA LEU A 361 -10.89 17.53 -8.56
C LEU A 361 -11.07 18.73 -7.63
N PRO A 362 -11.50 19.90 -8.17
CA PRO A 362 -11.79 21.05 -7.35
C PRO A 362 -13.06 20.87 -6.52
N VAL A 363 -13.16 21.66 -5.46
CA VAL A 363 -14.33 21.74 -4.58
C VAL A 363 -14.98 23.11 -4.76
N ASN A 364 -16.32 23.13 -4.88
CA ASN A 364 -17.06 24.38 -4.94
C ASN A 364 -16.93 25.16 -3.62
N PHE A 365 -16.72 26.46 -3.71
CA PHE A 365 -16.69 27.37 -2.58
C PHE A 365 -17.46 28.63 -2.89
N ASN A 366 -18.02 29.26 -1.86
CA ASN A 366 -18.74 30.54 -2.01
C ASN A 366 -17.74 31.69 -1.91
N THR A 367 -17.63 32.48 -2.97
CA THR A 367 -16.83 33.70 -3.00
C THR A 367 -17.43 34.86 -2.17
N ALA A 368 -18.70 34.75 -1.74
CA ALA A 368 -19.42 35.77 -1.01
C ALA A 368 -19.31 35.72 0.52
N ALA A 369 -18.52 34.81 1.06
CA ALA A 369 -18.33 34.64 2.52
C ALA A 369 -16.95 35.13 3.00
N ASN A 370 -16.44 36.21 2.40
CA ASN A 370 -15.21 36.88 2.83
C ASN A 370 -15.54 38.27 3.43
#